data_4ba57f3d19c86d7bc7d4a10af1c60e53
#
_entry.id   4ba57f3d19c86d7bc7d4a10af1c60e53
#
_cell.length_a   1.000
_cell.length_b   1.000
_cell.length_c   1.000
_cell.angle_alpha   90.00
_cell.angle_beta   90.00
_cell.angle_gamma   90.00
#
_symmetry.space_group_name_H-M   'P 1'
#
loop_
_entity.id
_entity.type
_entity.pdbx_description
1 polymer ?
#
loop_
_entity_poly.entity_id
_entity_poly.type
_entity_poly.pdbx_seq_one_letter_code
_entity_poly.pdbx_strand_id
1 'polypeptide(L)'
;IYVGRVAVEKNIRAFLECDLEGTKLIIGKGPDLKKLKKEFPRDIFLGEKTNGELASHFASADVFVFPSKTDTFGIVVCESLNCGTPVAAYPVPGPKDIFEGSKINCLDNDLKISAHKALKVNRGDCLEFAKKFTWEETARIFYNNISPNSKEINS
;
A
#
# COMPACT_ATOMS: atom_id res chain seq x y z
N ILE A 1 -6.19 7.14 4.14
CA ILE A 1 -4.81 7.66 4.23
C ILE A 1 -4.05 7.42 2.93
N TYR A 2 -3.18 8.36 2.54
CA TYR A 2 -2.12 8.18 1.54
C TYR A 2 -0.77 8.33 2.22
N VAL A 3 0.18 7.46 1.85
CA VAL A 3 1.57 7.53 2.34
C VAL A 3 2.52 7.38 1.16
N GLY A 4 3.44 8.33 1.00
CA GLY A 4 4.44 8.28 -0.05
C GLY A 4 4.92 9.64 -0.53
N ARG A 5 5.76 9.64 -1.56
CA ARG A 5 6.23 10.87 -2.18
C ARG A 5 5.07 11.63 -2.82
N VAL A 6 4.96 12.92 -2.54
CA VAL A 6 3.92 13.80 -3.08
C VAL A 6 4.39 14.38 -4.41
N ALA A 7 4.19 13.62 -5.48
CA ALA A 7 4.67 13.93 -6.83
C ALA A 7 3.71 13.35 -7.89
N VAL A 8 3.77 13.89 -9.10
CA VAL A 8 2.84 13.57 -10.20
C VAL A 8 2.83 12.07 -10.55
N GLU A 9 4.00 11.42 -10.54
CA GLU A 9 4.14 10.00 -10.86
C GLU A 9 3.41 9.08 -9.87
N LYS A 10 3.15 9.56 -8.65
CA LYS A 10 2.39 8.82 -7.62
C LYS A 10 0.88 8.98 -7.75
N ASN A 11 0.43 9.75 -8.73
CA ASN A 11 -0.99 9.93 -9.07
C ASN A 11 -1.89 10.27 -7.86
N ILE A 12 -1.33 11.00 -6.88
CA ILE A 12 -2.03 11.36 -5.64
C ILE A 12 -3.32 12.16 -5.91
N ARG A 13 -3.37 12.90 -7.01
CA ARG A 13 -4.55 13.66 -7.43
C ARG A 13 -5.77 12.74 -7.57
N ALA A 14 -5.61 11.53 -8.11
CA ALA A 14 -6.71 10.58 -8.22
C ALA A 14 -7.31 10.20 -6.86
N PHE A 15 -6.51 10.16 -5.79
CA PHE A 15 -7.01 9.97 -4.43
C PHE A 15 -7.72 11.22 -3.90
N LEU A 16 -7.14 12.40 -4.11
CA LEU A 16 -7.72 13.66 -3.63
C LEU A 16 -9.05 13.98 -4.29
N GLU A 17 -9.18 13.72 -5.58
CA GLU A 17 -10.41 13.90 -6.38
C GLU A 17 -11.43 12.77 -6.19
N CYS A 18 -11.00 11.61 -5.65
CA CYS A 18 -11.89 10.49 -5.41
C CYS A 18 -12.98 10.89 -4.40
N ASP A 19 -14.24 10.70 -4.79
CA ASP A 19 -15.38 11.00 -3.93
C ASP A 19 -15.54 9.88 -2.88
N LEU A 20 -14.82 10.01 -1.78
CA LEU A 20 -14.85 9.12 -0.61
C LEU A 20 -15.32 9.92 0.60
N GLU A 21 -16.24 9.36 1.36
CA GLU A 21 -16.65 9.90 2.64
C GLU A 21 -15.50 9.81 3.66
N GLY A 22 -15.46 10.78 4.60
CA GLY A 22 -14.48 10.81 5.67
C GLY A 22 -13.32 11.78 5.43
N THR A 23 -12.29 11.65 6.24
CA THR A 23 -11.11 12.52 6.23
C THR A 23 -10.00 11.92 5.39
N LYS A 24 -9.51 12.66 4.41
CA LYS A 24 -8.32 12.27 3.64
C LYS A 24 -7.06 12.81 4.32
N LEU A 25 -6.17 11.88 4.64
CA LEU A 25 -4.91 12.17 5.31
C LEU A 25 -3.74 11.85 4.38
N ILE A 26 -2.86 12.80 4.18
CA ILE A 26 -1.71 12.68 3.28
C ILE A 26 -0.42 12.78 4.09
N ILE A 27 0.39 11.72 4.05
CA ILE A 27 1.71 11.65 4.70
C ILE A 27 2.79 11.54 3.64
N GLY A 28 3.76 12.43 3.71
CA GLY A 28 4.91 12.46 2.84
C GLY A 28 5.31 13.86 2.41
N LYS A 29 6.38 13.91 1.64
CA LYS A 29 6.92 15.15 1.06
C LYS A 29 7.13 14.98 -0.44
N GLY A 30 7.21 16.07 -1.16
CA GLY A 30 7.48 16.06 -2.59
C GLY A 30 7.19 17.39 -3.27
N PRO A 31 7.54 17.51 -4.55
CA PRO A 31 7.43 18.76 -5.30
C PRO A 31 6.00 19.30 -5.38
N ASP A 32 5.00 18.43 -5.42
CA ASP A 32 3.61 18.86 -5.59
C ASP A 32 2.89 19.21 -4.27
N LEU A 33 3.53 19.00 -3.10
CA LEU A 33 2.91 19.19 -1.79
C LEU A 33 2.28 20.59 -1.63
N LYS A 34 3.02 21.63 -1.93
CA LYS A 34 2.53 23.01 -1.77
C LYS A 34 1.35 23.32 -2.68
N LYS A 35 1.40 22.83 -3.92
CA LYS A 35 0.35 23.00 -4.92
C LYS A 35 -0.93 22.28 -4.50
N LEU A 36 -0.82 20.98 -4.17
CA LEU A 36 -1.97 20.15 -3.78
C LEU A 36 -2.61 20.63 -2.48
N LYS A 37 -1.82 21.05 -1.48
CA LYS A 37 -2.35 21.61 -0.24
C LYS A 37 -3.19 22.89 -0.49
N LYS A 38 -2.84 23.69 -1.48
CA LYS A 38 -3.60 24.89 -1.87
C LYS A 38 -4.88 24.52 -2.63
N GLU A 39 -4.82 23.53 -3.49
CA GLU A 39 -5.95 23.09 -4.32
C GLU A 39 -6.99 22.28 -3.52
N PHE A 40 -6.54 21.52 -2.51
CA PHE A 40 -7.37 20.67 -1.66
C PHE A 40 -7.29 21.09 -0.17
N PRO A 41 -7.80 22.27 0.17
CA PRO A 41 -7.64 22.84 1.53
C PRO A 41 -8.45 22.11 2.61
N ARG A 42 -9.36 21.22 2.25
CA ARG A 42 -10.13 20.39 3.19
C ARG A 42 -9.37 19.13 3.60
N ASP A 43 -8.38 18.71 2.83
CA ASP A 43 -7.60 17.51 3.09
C ASP A 43 -6.42 17.81 4.01
N ILE A 44 -6.01 16.83 4.81
CA ILE A 44 -4.98 17.01 5.84
C ILE A 44 -3.63 16.52 5.32
N PHE A 45 -2.68 17.44 5.23
CA PHE A 45 -1.31 17.14 4.82
C PHE A 45 -0.37 17.25 6.03
N LEU A 46 0.13 16.10 6.51
CA LEU A 46 0.97 16.01 7.73
C LEU A 46 2.49 16.12 7.46
N GLY A 47 2.88 16.14 6.18
CA GLY A 47 4.31 16.07 5.83
C GLY A 47 4.89 14.68 6.08
N GLU A 48 6.22 14.59 6.19
CA GLU A 48 6.91 13.33 6.43
C GLU A 48 6.78 12.89 7.89
N LYS A 49 6.64 11.58 8.11
CA LYS A 49 6.54 10.96 9.43
C LYS A 49 7.60 9.89 9.60
N THR A 50 8.06 9.71 10.83
CA THR A 50 9.00 8.66 11.20
C THR A 50 8.32 7.29 11.32
N ASN A 51 9.09 6.22 11.32
CA ASN A 51 8.57 4.84 11.29
C ASN A 51 7.51 4.57 12.38
N GLY A 52 7.74 4.98 13.63
CA GLY A 52 6.79 4.76 14.72
C GLY A 52 5.50 5.58 14.57
N GLU A 53 5.61 6.86 14.18
CA GLU A 53 4.46 7.73 13.91
C GLU A 53 3.68 7.20 12.69
N LEU A 54 4.40 6.75 11.65
CA LEU A 54 3.79 6.22 10.44
C LEU A 54 2.95 4.98 10.74
N ALA A 55 3.48 4.04 11.53
CA ALA A 55 2.77 2.85 11.94
C ALA A 55 1.47 3.21 12.72
N SER A 56 1.53 4.20 13.60
CA SER A 56 0.35 4.68 14.34
C SER A 56 -0.71 5.26 13.41
N HIS A 57 -0.30 6.02 12.39
CA HIS A 57 -1.21 6.56 11.39
C HIS A 57 -1.85 5.46 10.54
N PHE A 58 -1.09 4.46 10.11
CA PHE A 58 -1.65 3.30 9.42
C PHE A 58 -2.66 2.57 10.31
N ALA A 59 -2.26 2.23 11.54
CA ALA A 59 -3.12 1.51 12.47
C ALA A 59 -4.45 2.24 12.78
N SER A 60 -4.46 3.57 12.69
CA SER A 60 -5.65 4.41 12.93
C SER A 60 -6.49 4.66 11.66
N ALA A 61 -5.98 4.35 10.48
CA ALA A 61 -6.68 4.57 9.23
C ALA A 61 -7.66 3.43 8.92
N ASP A 62 -8.78 3.74 8.28
CA ASP A 62 -9.75 2.74 7.82
C ASP A 62 -9.28 2.05 6.53
N VAL A 63 -8.60 2.80 5.66
CA VAL A 63 -8.07 2.30 4.39
C VAL A 63 -6.83 3.08 3.97
N PHE A 64 -5.83 2.37 3.48
CA PHE A 64 -4.70 2.94 2.76
C PHE A 64 -5.00 2.97 1.27
N VAL A 65 -5.00 4.15 0.67
CA VAL A 65 -5.22 4.31 -0.76
C VAL A 65 -3.87 4.50 -1.46
N PHE A 66 -3.56 3.57 -2.36
CA PHE A 66 -2.35 3.54 -3.16
C PHE A 66 -2.67 3.81 -4.63
N PRO A 67 -2.72 5.10 -5.05
CA PRO A 67 -3.21 5.48 -6.38
C PRO A 67 -2.13 5.41 -7.47
N SER A 68 -0.92 4.96 -7.15
CA SER A 68 0.17 4.85 -8.10
C SER A 68 -0.13 3.83 -9.19
N LYS A 69 0.27 4.15 -10.44
CA LYS A 69 0.16 3.27 -11.59
C LYS A 69 1.51 2.76 -12.11
N THR A 70 2.61 3.20 -11.50
CA THR A 70 3.98 2.98 -11.99
C THR A 70 4.91 2.30 -10.99
N ASP A 71 4.44 2.04 -9.76
CA ASP A 71 5.25 1.38 -8.73
C ASP A 71 5.42 -0.11 -9.03
N THR A 72 6.65 -0.59 -8.87
CA THR A 72 7.03 -1.97 -9.18
C THR A 72 6.78 -2.95 -8.04
N PHE A 73 6.91 -2.56 -6.77
CA PHE A 73 6.69 -3.45 -5.64
C PHE A 73 5.79 -2.87 -4.54
N GLY A 74 5.94 -1.59 -4.20
CA GLY A 74 5.09 -0.94 -3.19
C GLY A 74 5.32 -1.42 -1.76
N ILE A 75 6.56 -1.28 -1.22
CA ILE A 75 6.89 -1.61 0.18
C ILE A 75 5.86 -1.03 1.15
N VAL A 76 5.39 0.18 0.90
CA VAL A 76 4.38 0.87 1.71
C VAL A 76 3.04 0.11 1.79
N VAL A 77 2.72 -0.73 0.79
CA VAL A 77 1.55 -1.61 0.80
C VAL A 77 1.72 -2.68 1.88
N CYS A 78 2.90 -3.30 1.95
CA CYS A 78 3.23 -4.28 2.99
C CYS A 78 3.25 -3.65 4.39
N GLU A 79 3.77 -2.42 4.53
CA GLU A 79 3.76 -1.67 5.79
C GLU A 79 2.32 -1.42 6.28
N SER A 80 1.42 -1.02 5.39
CA SER A 80 0.00 -0.84 5.70
C SER A 80 -0.64 -2.15 6.20
N LEU A 81 -0.42 -3.26 5.49
CA LEU A 81 -0.96 -4.56 5.86
C LEU A 81 -0.41 -5.06 7.21
N ASN A 82 0.87 -4.81 7.50
CA ASN A 82 1.48 -5.12 8.80
C ASN A 82 0.90 -4.30 9.96
N CYS A 83 0.27 -3.18 9.66
CA CYS A 83 -0.50 -2.38 10.64
C CYS A 83 -2.00 -2.77 10.68
N GLY A 84 -2.39 -3.80 9.95
CA GLY A 84 -3.78 -4.25 9.83
C GLY A 84 -4.65 -3.31 9.01
N THR A 85 -4.07 -2.45 8.16
CA THR A 85 -4.82 -1.49 7.37
C THR A 85 -5.04 -2.01 5.96
N PRO A 86 -6.31 -2.17 5.53
CA PRO A 86 -6.64 -2.63 4.19
C PRO A 86 -6.17 -1.66 3.11
N VAL A 87 -5.90 -2.18 1.93
CA VAL A 87 -5.32 -1.41 0.81
C VAL A 87 -6.29 -1.32 -0.36
N ALA A 88 -6.50 -0.10 -0.83
CA ALA A 88 -7.17 0.19 -2.09
C ALA A 88 -6.14 0.62 -3.14
N ALA A 89 -6.12 -0.03 -4.28
CA ALA A 89 -5.16 0.27 -5.35
C ALA A 89 -5.68 -0.10 -6.74
N TYR A 90 -5.02 0.42 -7.77
CA TYR A 90 -5.22 -0.05 -9.14
C TYR A 90 -4.59 -1.43 -9.36
N PRO A 91 -5.14 -2.23 -10.29
CA PRO A 91 -4.61 -3.56 -10.64
C PRO A 91 -3.37 -3.45 -11.55
N VAL A 92 -2.32 -2.79 -11.07
CA VAL A 92 -1.01 -2.65 -11.72
C VAL A 92 -0.01 -3.66 -11.17
N PRO A 93 1.14 -3.91 -11.82
CA PRO A 93 2.04 -5.02 -11.49
C PRO A 93 2.32 -5.20 -10.00
N GLY A 94 2.89 -4.21 -9.32
CA GLY A 94 3.24 -4.34 -7.88
C GLY A 94 2.07 -4.78 -6.99
N PRO A 95 0.94 -4.05 -6.93
CA PRO A 95 -0.24 -4.49 -6.20
C PRO A 95 -0.80 -5.84 -6.67
N LYS A 96 -0.81 -6.14 -7.99
CA LYS A 96 -1.25 -7.45 -8.49
C LYS A 96 -0.42 -8.58 -7.91
N ASP A 97 0.90 -8.45 -7.93
CA ASP A 97 1.82 -9.48 -7.44
C ASP A 97 1.64 -9.71 -5.93
N ILE A 98 1.41 -8.62 -5.17
CA ILE A 98 1.17 -8.70 -3.72
C ILE A 98 -0.14 -9.43 -3.42
N PHE A 99 -1.24 -9.08 -4.12
CA PHE A 99 -2.58 -9.56 -3.80
C PHE A 99 -3.04 -10.77 -4.62
N GLU A 100 -2.19 -11.37 -5.45
CA GLU A 100 -2.55 -12.53 -6.25
C GLU A 100 -3.07 -13.68 -5.37
N GLY A 101 -4.23 -14.22 -5.72
CA GLY A 101 -4.88 -15.30 -4.97
C GLY A 101 -5.32 -14.95 -3.55
N SER A 102 -5.27 -13.67 -3.16
CA SER A 102 -5.60 -13.22 -1.81
C SER A 102 -7.10 -12.96 -1.63
N LYS A 103 -7.62 -13.34 -0.45
CA LYS A 103 -8.99 -13.01 -0.03
C LYS A 103 -9.20 -11.52 0.25
N ILE A 104 -8.12 -10.78 0.53
CA ILE A 104 -8.14 -9.34 0.80
C ILE A 104 -7.83 -8.51 -0.46
N ASN A 105 -7.92 -9.11 -1.63
CA ASN A 105 -7.71 -8.41 -2.91
C ASN A 105 -8.86 -7.45 -3.19
N CYS A 106 -8.59 -6.15 -3.08
CA CYS A 106 -9.54 -5.07 -3.32
C CYS A 106 -9.23 -4.27 -4.59
N LEU A 107 -8.29 -4.74 -5.41
CA LEU A 107 -7.86 -4.04 -6.63
C LEU A 107 -9.03 -3.79 -7.57
N ASP A 108 -9.08 -2.57 -8.13
CA ASP A 108 -10.08 -2.19 -9.12
C ASP A 108 -9.54 -1.06 -10.03
N ASN A 109 -10.04 -1.00 -11.25
CA ASN A 109 -9.74 0.10 -12.17
C ASN A 109 -10.40 1.43 -11.74
N ASP A 110 -11.41 1.35 -10.89
CA ASP A 110 -12.03 2.47 -10.20
C ASP A 110 -11.54 2.51 -8.75
N LEU A 111 -10.83 3.58 -8.39
CA LEU A 111 -10.24 3.74 -7.06
C LEU A 111 -11.31 3.86 -5.96
N LYS A 112 -12.49 4.41 -6.27
CA LYS A 112 -13.62 4.49 -5.34
C LYS A 112 -14.16 3.09 -5.03
N ILE A 113 -14.34 2.27 -6.06
CA ILE A 113 -14.78 0.88 -5.90
C ILE A 113 -13.73 0.09 -5.09
N SER A 114 -12.45 0.25 -5.42
CA SER A 114 -11.35 -0.37 -4.68
C SER A 114 -11.39 0.02 -3.20
N ALA A 115 -11.55 1.31 -2.87
CA ALA A 115 -11.64 1.78 -1.49
C ALA A 115 -12.87 1.21 -0.75
N HIS A 116 -14.03 1.17 -1.39
CA HIS A 116 -15.23 0.58 -0.78
C HIS A 116 -15.12 -0.94 -0.55
N LYS A 117 -14.37 -1.66 -1.39
CA LYS A 117 -14.03 -3.07 -1.14
C LYS A 117 -13.10 -3.18 0.08
N ALA A 118 -12.05 -2.36 0.13
CA ALA A 118 -11.06 -2.37 1.21
C ALA A 118 -11.68 -2.04 2.58
N LEU A 119 -12.61 -1.10 2.66
CA LEU A 119 -13.34 -0.76 3.89
C LEU A 119 -14.14 -1.94 4.49
N LYS A 120 -14.40 -3.00 3.73
CA LYS A 120 -15.11 -4.21 4.18
C LYS A 120 -14.16 -5.32 4.63
N VAL A 121 -12.86 -5.17 4.42
CA VAL A 121 -11.85 -6.17 4.78
C VAL A 121 -11.62 -6.16 6.27
N ASN A 122 -11.54 -7.35 6.87
CA ASN A 122 -11.19 -7.49 8.28
C ASN A 122 -9.71 -7.19 8.49
N ARG A 123 -9.39 -6.35 9.48
CA ARG A 123 -8.01 -5.96 9.81
C ARG A 123 -7.14 -7.16 10.22
N GLY A 124 -7.74 -8.16 10.87
CA GLY A 124 -7.06 -9.41 11.23
C GLY A 124 -6.60 -10.20 10.01
N ASP A 125 -7.39 -10.19 8.92
CA ASP A 125 -7.01 -10.83 7.66
C ASP A 125 -5.83 -10.12 6.99
N CYS A 126 -5.75 -8.79 7.13
CA CYS A 126 -4.59 -8.01 6.67
C CYS A 126 -3.32 -8.40 7.42
N LEU A 127 -3.38 -8.49 8.76
CA LEU A 127 -2.25 -8.90 9.61
C LEU A 127 -1.80 -10.33 9.30
N GLU A 128 -2.74 -11.24 9.13
CA GLU A 128 -2.40 -12.63 8.77
C GLU A 128 -1.74 -12.72 7.40
N PHE A 129 -2.27 -12.01 6.43
CA PHE A 129 -1.72 -11.96 5.08
C PHE A 129 -0.32 -11.33 5.05
N ALA A 130 -0.09 -10.30 5.87
CA ALA A 130 1.19 -9.58 5.93
C ALA A 130 2.35 -10.47 6.42
N LYS A 131 2.09 -11.56 7.14
CA LYS A 131 3.12 -12.52 7.60
C LYS A 131 3.94 -13.11 6.45
N LYS A 132 3.40 -13.12 5.22
CA LYS A 132 4.12 -13.57 4.02
C LYS A 132 5.25 -12.62 3.58
N PHE A 133 5.25 -11.38 4.07
CA PHE A 133 6.17 -10.32 3.67
C PHE A 133 7.14 -9.93 4.79
N THR A 134 7.46 -10.86 5.69
CA THR A 134 8.52 -10.66 6.69
C THR A 134 9.91 -10.79 6.05
N TRP A 135 10.91 -10.18 6.68
CA TRP A 135 12.29 -10.32 6.23
C TRP A 135 12.77 -11.77 6.30
N GLU A 136 12.32 -12.53 7.31
CA GLU A 136 12.61 -13.96 7.46
C GLU A 136 12.07 -14.78 6.29
N GLU A 137 10.83 -14.52 5.89
CA GLU A 137 10.20 -15.22 4.77
C GLU A 137 10.86 -14.83 3.44
N THR A 138 11.17 -13.56 3.24
CA THR A 138 11.91 -13.09 2.06
C THR A 138 13.30 -13.74 1.99
N ALA A 139 14.03 -13.81 3.10
CA ALA A 139 15.33 -14.46 3.18
C ALA A 139 15.21 -15.98 2.92
N ARG A 140 14.16 -16.62 3.43
CA ARG A 140 13.90 -18.06 3.21
C ARG A 140 13.65 -18.37 1.73
N ILE A 141 12.83 -17.57 1.06
CA ILE A 141 12.56 -17.71 -0.38
C ILE A 141 13.86 -17.53 -1.17
N PHE A 142 14.62 -16.48 -0.87
CA PHE A 142 15.91 -16.21 -1.52
C PHE A 142 16.87 -17.39 -1.35
N TYR A 143 17.05 -17.89 -0.11
CA TYR A 143 17.94 -19.01 0.17
C TYR A 143 17.55 -20.27 -0.58
N ASN A 144 16.25 -20.57 -0.65
CA ASN A 144 15.75 -21.75 -1.39
C ASN A 144 15.98 -21.64 -2.89
N ASN A 145 15.95 -20.42 -3.45
CA ASN A 145 16.16 -20.19 -4.87
C ASN A 145 17.65 -20.21 -5.28
N ILE A 146 18.57 -19.95 -4.36
CA ILE A 146 20.02 -19.99 -4.62
C ILE A 146 20.68 -21.30 -4.21
N SER A 147 20.01 -22.12 -3.39
CA SER A 147 20.53 -23.44 -3.01
C SER A 147 20.46 -24.37 -4.22
N PRO A 148 21.57 -24.95 -4.70
CA PRO A 148 21.53 -25.87 -5.83
C PRO A 148 20.61 -27.04 -5.50
N ASN A 149 19.72 -27.38 -6.44
CA ASN A 149 18.89 -28.58 -6.35
C ASN A 149 19.80 -29.81 -6.20
N SER A 150 19.81 -30.40 -5.01
CA SER A 150 20.59 -31.61 -4.68
C SER A 150 20.15 -32.86 -5.43
N LYS A 151 19.43 -32.72 -6.55
CA LYS A 151 18.93 -33.81 -7.39
C LYS A 151 19.72 -34.07 -8.68
N GLU A 152 20.76 -33.30 -8.99
CA GLU A 152 21.55 -33.49 -10.22
C GLU A 152 23.01 -33.93 -9.99
N ILE A 153 23.34 -34.52 -8.85
CA ILE A 153 24.66 -35.13 -8.60
C ILE A 153 24.47 -36.62 -8.35
N ASN A 154 23.84 -37.33 -9.27
CA ASN A 154 23.93 -38.80 -9.41
C ASN A 154 23.47 -39.19 -10.81
N SER A 155 24.36 -39.00 -11.74
CA SER A 155 24.30 -39.62 -13.06
C SER A 155 25.73 -39.84 -13.55
#